data_7ab6be71f42cd6b32b76f4f113fe1c3f
#
_entry.id   7ab6be71f42cd6b32b76f4f113fe1c3f
#
_cell.length_a   1.000
_cell.length_b   1.000
_cell.length_c   1.000
_cell.angle_alpha   90.00
_cell.angle_beta   90.00
_cell.angle_gamma   90.00
#
_symmetry.space_group_name_H-M   'P 1'
#
loop_
_entity.id
_entity.type
_entity.pdbx_description
1 polymer ?
#
loop_
_entity_poly.entity_id
_entity_poly.type
_entity_poly.pdbx_seq_one_letter_code
_entity_poly.pdbx_strand_id
1 'polypeptide(L)'
;MRDRVLRWRTELLLAAILLGVAAVNVSLSPFYLRTGNFVNMFQLSIEKAIVAVIMTLVIINGEIDLSVASVMGFSAAVMAALHEGGSVPFAVAVLVALLAGAGAGLLHGLFVARMGLPSLVVTIAGLIGFRGAARILVGDRSIGDFPEWFDRLGQDPLVGRFSLAFIIFVVGIVAAGVVLQRTVFGRSVYVIGNNANVARYSGISVDRVKLVLLTTSGFVAGLAGVLFAARLGSVRGNLAEGFELDIITMVLLGGVSIFGGSGTLVGVALSILIILNLRSGLGLANIQATTQTGIIGALLIASVLVPNLVGRFGRRRRSGPTPMPPPASSDTGAGEVRPAVPDPNRTAHRG
;
A
#
# COMPACT_ATOMS: atom_id res chain seq x y z
N MET A 1 22.40 4.42 12.47
CA MET A 1 23.00 3.06 12.48
C MET A 1 21.97 1.99 12.92
N ARG A 2 21.21 2.24 13.98
CA ARG A 2 20.24 1.31 14.58
C ARG A 2 19.09 0.93 13.63
N ASP A 3 18.58 1.89 12.85
CA ASP A 3 17.47 1.65 11.90
C ASP A 3 17.89 0.79 10.69
N ARG A 4 19.15 0.90 10.26
CA ARG A 4 19.68 -0.02 9.23
C ARG A 4 19.74 -1.46 9.72
N VAL A 5 20.20 -1.69 10.95
CA VAL A 5 20.30 -3.03 11.54
C VAL A 5 18.91 -3.65 11.74
N LEU A 6 17.89 -2.84 12.13
CA LEU A 6 16.51 -3.31 12.24
C LEU A 6 15.92 -3.71 10.87
N ARG A 7 16.16 -2.92 9.81
CA ARG A 7 15.72 -3.20 8.45
C ARG A 7 16.25 -4.55 7.95
N TRP A 8 17.53 -4.79 8.06
CA TRP A 8 18.15 -6.07 7.64
C TRP A 8 17.58 -7.27 8.40
N ARG A 9 17.21 -7.11 9.67
CA ARG A 9 16.58 -8.18 10.45
C ARG A 9 15.20 -8.53 9.91
N THR A 10 14.39 -7.56 9.55
CA THR A 10 13.05 -7.80 8.97
C THR A 10 13.16 -8.48 7.61
N GLU A 11 14.03 -7.99 6.74
CA GLU A 11 14.25 -8.56 5.41
C GLU A 11 14.82 -9.99 5.49
N LEU A 12 15.77 -10.28 6.41
CA LEU A 12 16.29 -11.61 6.67
C LEU A 12 15.21 -12.56 7.21
N LEU A 13 14.35 -12.07 8.10
CA LEU A 13 13.21 -12.84 8.60
C LEU A 13 12.24 -13.20 7.46
N LEU A 14 11.89 -12.23 6.61
CA LEU A 14 11.03 -12.49 5.47
C LEU A 14 11.67 -13.46 4.48
N ALA A 15 12.97 -13.33 4.22
CA ALA A 15 13.70 -14.29 3.39
C ALA A 15 13.69 -15.70 4.00
N ALA A 16 13.87 -15.83 5.31
CA ALA A 16 13.78 -17.11 6.01
C ALA A 16 12.36 -17.70 5.94
N ILE A 17 11.33 -16.89 6.10
CA ILE A 17 9.92 -17.31 5.93
C ILE A 17 9.68 -17.79 4.49
N LEU A 18 10.15 -17.04 3.48
CA LEU A 18 10.03 -17.43 2.08
C LEU A 18 10.67 -18.79 1.81
N LEU A 19 11.89 -19.00 2.31
CA LEU A 19 12.59 -20.29 2.18
C LEU A 19 11.83 -21.41 2.92
N GLY A 20 11.29 -21.14 4.10
CA GLY A 20 10.47 -22.07 4.85
C GLY A 20 9.21 -22.49 4.09
N VAL A 21 8.46 -21.51 3.56
CA VAL A 21 7.27 -21.78 2.73
C VAL A 21 7.64 -22.57 1.48
N ALA A 22 8.73 -22.21 0.80
CA ALA A 22 9.21 -22.94 -0.37
C ALA A 22 9.59 -24.39 -0.02
N ALA A 23 10.29 -24.61 1.09
CA ALA A 23 10.68 -25.96 1.55
C ALA A 23 9.45 -26.83 1.86
N VAL A 24 8.42 -26.26 2.52
CA VAL A 24 7.15 -26.95 2.77
C VAL A 24 6.45 -27.29 1.45
N ASN A 25 6.39 -26.36 0.50
CA ASN A 25 5.74 -26.59 -0.78
C ASN A 25 6.45 -27.69 -1.61
N VAL A 26 7.79 -27.74 -1.55
CA VAL A 26 8.59 -28.82 -2.18
C VAL A 26 8.24 -30.19 -1.58
N SER A 27 8.03 -30.25 -0.25
CA SER A 27 7.66 -31.50 0.42
C SER A 27 6.22 -31.93 0.16
N LEU A 28 5.33 -30.98 -0.10
CA LEU A 28 3.90 -31.23 -0.33
C LEU A 28 3.59 -31.66 -1.78
N SER A 29 4.36 -31.19 -2.76
CA SER A 29 4.04 -31.47 -4.17
C SER A 29 5.28 -31.56 -5.05
N PRO A 30 5.46 -32.69 -5.81
CA PRO A 30 6.53 -32.81 -6.78
C PRO A 30 6.39 -31.88 -7.98
N PHE A 31 5.21 -31.26 -8.14
CA PHE A 31 4.92 -30.30 -9.22
C PHE A 31 5.39 -28.89 -8.88
N TYR A 32 5.71 -28.61 -7.62
CA TYR A 32 6.04 -27.25 -7.17
C TYR A 32 7.26 -26.69 -7.90
N LEU A 33 8.34 -27.45 -8.08
CA LEU A 33 9.57 -26.99 -8.75
C LEU A 33 9.48 -26.97 -10.29
N ARG A 34 8.35 -27.36 -10.88
CA ARG A 34 8.19 -27.26 -12.33
C ARG A 34 8.13 -25.81 -12.79
N THR A 35 8.83 -25.51 -13.89
CA THR A 35 8.85 -24.14 -14.47
C THR A 35 7.45 -23.60 -14.74
N GLY A 36 6.52 -24.48 -15.20
CA GLY A 36 5.12 -24.08 -15.41
C GLY A 36 4.43 -23.58 -14.15
N ASN A 37 4.72 -24.16 -12.97
CA ASN A 37 4.15 -23.70 -11.70
C ASN A 37 4.66 -22.30 -11.33
N PHE A 38 5.95 -22.01 -11.53
CA PHE A 38 6.50 -20.67 -11.29
C PHE A 38 5.84 -19.61 -12.19
N VAL A 39 5.65 -19.93 -13.46
CA VAL A 39 4.95 -19.01 -14.39
C VAL A 39 3.52 -18.80 -13.93
N ASN A 40 2.77 -19.86 -13.63
CA ASN A 40 1.38 -19.76 -13.15
C ASN A 40 1.27 -18.99 -11.83
N MET A 41 2.20 -19.19 -10.89
CA MET A 41 2.24 -18.49 -9.62
C MET A 41 2.26 -16.97 -9.80
N PHE A 42 3.07 -16.47 -10.74
CA PHE A 42 3.09 -15.05 -11.08
C PHE A 42 1.83 -14.63 -11.83
N GLN A 43 1.41 -15.36 -12.86
CA GLN A 43 0.25 -15.02 -13.68
C GLN A 43 -1.03 -14.88 -12.85
N LEU A 44 -1.25 -15.72 -11.85
CA LEU A 44 -2.48 -15.71 -11.05
C LEU A 44 -2.62 -14.51 -10.09
N SER A 45 -1.56 -13.76 -9.84
CA SER A 45 -1.59 -12.70 -8.83
C SER A 45 -0.79 -11.44 -9.22
N ILE A 46 -0.33 -11.38 -10.47
CA ILE A 46 0.58 -10.31 -10.90
C ILE A 46 -0.09 -8.93 -10.85
N GLU A 47 -1.38 -8.83 -11.15
CA GLU A 47 -2.12 -7.59 -11.10
C GLU A 47 -2.19 -7.03 -9.68
N LYS A 48 -2.38 -7.90 -8.68
CA LYS A 48 -2.30 -7.52 -7.25
C LYS A 48 -0.91 -7.04 -6.88
N ALA A 49 0.13 -7.71 -7.38
CA ALA A 49 1.52 -7.32 -7.14
C ALA A 49 1.85 -5.95 -7.75
N ILE A 50 1.34 -5.64 -8.95
CA ILE A 50 1.48 -4.30 -9.58
C ILE A 50 0.87 -3.23 -8.66
N VAL A 51 -0.34 -3.44 -8.16
CA VAL A 51 -1.01 -2.49 -7.29
C VAL A 51 -0.32 -2.40 -5.92
N ALA A 52 0.22 -3.52 -5.39
CA ALA A 52 0.95 -3.52 -4.12
C ALA A 52 2.21 -2.63 -4.15
N VAL A 53 2.85 -2.48 -5.31
CA VAL A 53 4.00 -1.57 -5.47
C VAL A 53 3.60 -0.12 -5.21
N ILE A 54 2.53 0.38 -5.86
CA ILE A 54 2.08 1.77 -5.63
C ILE A 54 1.46 1.93 -4.25
N MET A 55 0.72 0.94 -3.76
CA MET A 55 0.14 0.94 -2.42
C MET A 55 1.23 1.06 -1.34
N THR A 56 2.42 0.55 -1.59
CA THR A 56 3.58 0.73 -0.69
C THR A 56 3.88 2.21 -0.48
N LEU A 57 3.89 3.01 -1.54
CA LEU A 57 4.15 4.45 -1.46
C LEU A 57 3.01 5.18 -0.72
N VAL A 58 1.77 4.78 -1.01
CA VAL A 58 0.57 5.35 -0.37
C VAL A 58 0.60 5.09 1.13
N ILE A 59 0.88 3.85 1.57
CA ILE A 59 0.91 3.50 3.00
C ILE A 59 2.13 4.14 3.69
N ILE A 60 3.31 4.20 3.06
CA ILE A 60 4.47 4.92 3.63
C ILE A 60 4.14 6.41 3.82
N ASN A 61 3.32 7.01 2.96
CA ASN A 61 2.84 8.39 3.12
C ASN A 61 1.84 8.58 4.29
N GLY A 62 1.39 7.50 4.92
CA GLY A 62 0.41 7.50 6.00
C GLY A 62 -1.05 7.49 5.53
N GLU A 63 -1.29 7.17 4.24
CA GLU A 63 -2.63 7.04 3.68
C GLU A 63 -2.96 5.58 3.39
N ILE A 64 -4.24 5.24 3.38
CA ILE A 64 -4.73 3.90 3.02
C ILE A 64 -5.75 4.06 1.91
N ASP A 65 -5.57 3.29 0.81
CA ASP A 65 -6.50 3.26 -0.30
C ASP A 65 -7.15 1.89 -0.43
N LEU A 66 -8.35 1.75 0.15
CA LEU A 66 -9.14 0.52 0.06
C LEU A 66 -9.90 0.39 -1.27
N SER A 67 -9.95 1.46 -2.06
CA SER A 67 -10.71 1.49 -3.30
C SER A 67 -10.00 0.85 -4.49
N VAL A 68 -8.70 0.56 -4.38
CA VAL A 68 -7.87 0.10 -5.53
C VAL A 68 -8.47 -1.07 -6.29
N ALA A 69 -9.03 -2.07 -5.59
CA ALA A 69 -9.64 -3.23 -6.24
C ALA A 69 -10.96 -2.87 -6.94
N SER A 70 -11.77 -1.99 -6.36
CA SER A 70 -12.99 -1.51 -7.01
C SER A 70 -12.69 -0.59 -8.20
N VAL A 71 -11.62 0.20 -8.15
CA VAL A 71 -11.12 0.99 -9.28
C VAL A 71 -10.60 0.09 -10.40
N MET A 72 -9.92 -1.03 -10.08
CA MET A 72 -9.57 -2.07 -11.06
C MET A 72 -10.81 -2.58 -11.79
N GLY A 73 -11.81 -3.04 -11.03
CA GLY A 73 -13.08 -3.54 -11.58
C GLY A 73 -13.85 -2.49 -12.37
N PHE A 74 -13.91 -1.26 -11.87
CA PHE A 74 -14.57 -0.14 -12.53
C PHE A 74 -13.91 0.23 -13.87
N SER A 75 -12.59 0.35 -13.91
CA SER A 75 -11.86 0.65 -15.15
C SER A 75 -12.05 -0.43 -16.19
N ALA A 76 -11.98 -1.71 -15.80
CA ALA A 76 -12.26 -2.83 -16.70
C ALA A 76 -13.72 -2.81 -17.18
N ALA A 77 -14.68 -2.49 -16.30
CA ALA A 77 -16.10 -2.37 -16.65
C ALA A 77 -16.37 -1.24 -17.64
N VAL A 78 -15.71 -0.09 -17.47
CA VAL A 78 -15.77 1.04 -18.44
C VAL A 78 -15.28 0.59 -19.81
N MET A 79 -14.11 -0.08 -19.88
CA MET A 79 -13.57 -0.61 -21.13
C MET A 79 -14.56 -1.57 -21.79
N ALA A 80 -15.08 -2.54 -21.03
CA ALA A 80 -15.98 -3.56 -21.54
C ALA A 80 -17.30 -2.98 -22.06
N ALA A 81 -17.90 -2.06 -21.30
CA ALA A 81 -19.15 -1.39 -21.69
C ALA A 81 -18.99 -0.55 -22.97
N LEU A 82 -17.86 0.15 -23.13
CA LEU A 82 -17.57 0.90 -24.36
C LEU A 82 -17.33 -0.02 -25.56
N HIS A 83 -16.73 -1.19 -25.34
CA HIS A 83 -16.54 -2.21 -26.36
C HIS A 83 -17.88 -2.80 -26.82
N GLU A 84 -18.71 -3.23 -25.88
CA GLU A 84 -20.05 -3.81 -26.18
C GLU A 84 -20.94 -2.80 -26.92
N GLY A 85 -20.86 -1.51 -26.53
CA GLY A 85 -21.61 -0.45 -27.18
C GLY A 85 -21.18 -0.14 -28.63
N GLY A 86 -20.02 -0.66 -29.08
CA GLY A 86 -19.51 -0.53 -30.44
C GLY A 86 -19.26 0.91 -30.90
N SER A 87 -19.35 1.89 -29.97
CA SER A 87 -19.34 3.32 -30.29
C SER A 87 -17.94 3.88 -30.55
N VAL A 88 -16.90 3.17 -30.12
CA VAL A 88 -15.50 3.65 -30.21
C VAL A 88 -14.54 2.51 -30.53
N PRO A 89 -13.39 2.80 -31.17
CA PRO A 89 -12.33 1.80 -31.34
C PRO A 89 -11.86 1.25 -29.98
N PHE A 90 -11.58 -0.04 -29.91
CA PHE A 90 -11.24 -0.70 -28.64
C PHE A 90 -10.02 -0.07 -27.94
N ALA A 91 -9.01 0.39 -28.69
CA ALA A 91 -7.87 1.11 -28.12
C ALA A 91 -8.28 2.40 -27.40
N VAL A 92 -9.33 3.08 -27.89
CA VAL A 92 -9.90 4.25 -27.21
C VAL A 92 -10.63 3.83 -25.93
N ALA A 93 -11.37 2.71 -25.95
CA ALA A 93 -11.99 2.16 -24.75
C ALA A 93 -10.95 1.84 -23.64
N VAL A 94 -9.82 1.26 -24.03
CA VAL A 94 -8.69 1.02 -23.11
C VAL A 94 -8.16 2.35 -22.54
N LEU A 95 -7.94 3.36 -23.38
CA LEU A 95 -7.46 4.68 -22.92
C LEU A 95 -8.46 5.33 -21.95
N VAL A 96 -9.75 5.29 -22.26
CA VAL A 96 -10.80 5.83 -21.39
C VAL A 96 -10.84 5.09 -20.06
N ALA A 97 -10.65 3.78 -20.03
CA ALA A 97 -10.55 2.99 -18.81
C ALA A 97 -9.38 3.42 -17.93
N LEU A 98 -8.21 3.66 -18.52
CA LEU A 98 -7.04 4.16 -17.79
C LEU A 98 -7.27 5.56 -17.22
N LEU A 99 -7.90 6.44 -18.00
CA LEU A 99 -8.28 7.78 -17.55
C LEU A 99 -9.37 7.73 -16.47
N ALA A 100 -10.30 6.80 -16.54
CA ALA A 100 -11.31 6.58 -15.49
C ALA A 100 -10.67 6.15 -14.17
N GLY A 101 -9.69 5.24 -14.22
CA GLY A 101 -8.90 4.88 -13.04
C GLY A 101 -8.11 6.07 -12.46
N ALA A 102 -7.41 6.81 -13.32
CA ALA A 102 -6.70 8.02 -12.90
C ALA A 102 -7.65 9.09 -12.33
N GLY A 103 -8.83 9.27 -12.94
CA GLY A 103 -9.89 10.17 -12.50
C GLY A 103 -10.45 9.78 -11.11
N ALA A 104 -10.64 8.48 -10.86
CA ALA A 104 -11.05 7.96 -9.56
C ALA A 104 -10.00 8.30 -8.49
N GLY A 105 -8.72 8.04 -8.78
CA GLY A 105 -7.61 8.38 -7.88
C GLY A 105 -7.46 9.91 -7.68
N LEU A 106 -7.66 10.71 -8.73
CA LEU A 106 -7.67 12.17 -8.63
C LEU A 106 -8.81 12.66 -7.74
N LEU A 107 -10.00 12.09 -7.87
CA LEU A 107 -11.16 12.42 -7.03
C LEU A 107 -10.85 12.13 -5.55
N HIS A 108 -10.30 10.95 -5.23
CA HIS A 108 -9.85 10.62 -3.87
C HIS A 108 -8.78 11.60 -3.39
N GLY A 109 -7.79 11.90 -4.24
CA GLY A 109 -6.72 12.83 -3.93
C GLY A 109 -7.22 14.25 -3.62
N LEU A 110 -8.24 14.74 -4.35
CA LEU A 110 -8.86 16.03 -4.08
C LEU A 110 -9.57 16.05 -2.71
N PHE A 111 -10.35 15.03 -2.40
CA PHE A 111 -11.01 14.94 -1.09
C PHE A 111 -10.02 14.84 0.07
N VAL A 112 -9.00 14.03 -0.07
CA VAL A 112 -8.01 13.81 0.99
C VAL A 112 -7.06 15.01 1.12
N ALA A 113 -6.48 15.48 0.00
CA ALA A 113 -5.45 16.51 0.05
C ALA A 113 -6.01 17.94 0.18
N ARG A 114 -7.12 18.28 -0.53
CA ARG A 114 -7.67 19.65 -0.54
C ARG A 114 -8.74 19.86 0.52
N MET A 115 -9.60 18.86 0.75
CA MET A 115 -10.69 18.96 1.72
C MET A 115 -10.29 18.42 3.12
N GLY A 116 -9.13 17.78 3.25
CA GLY A 116 -8.61 17.28 4.52
C GLY A 116 -9.39 16.09 5.09
N LEU A 117 -10.15 15.37 4.25
CA LEU A 117 -10.92 14.21 4.71
C LEU A 117 -9.96 13.02 4.96
N PRO A 118 -10.24 12.18 5.97
CA PRO A 118 -9.46 10.96 6.21
C PRO A 118 -9.51 10.03 5.00
N SER A 119 -8.34 9.59 4.51
CA SER A 119 -8.25 8.73 3.32
C SER A 119 -9.06 7.45 3.45
N LEU A 120 -9.05 6.85 4.64
CA LEU A 120 -9.82 5.62 4.91
C LEU A 120 -11.32 5.81 4.62
N VAL A 121 -11.90 6.94 5.03
CA VAL A 121 -13.33 7.24 4.81
C VAL A 121 -13.60 7.45 3.32
N VAL A 122 -12.77 8.26 2.66
CA VAL A 122 -12.89 8.54 1.23
C VAL A 122 -12.78 7.28 0.39
N THR A 123 -11.78 6.44 0.70
CA THR A 123 -11.52 5.23 -0.10
C THR A 123 -12.49 4.08 0.20
N ILE A 124 -13.08 4.00 1.40
CA ILE A 124 -14.23 3.10 1.66
C ILE A 124 -15.45 3.53 0.84
N ALA A 125 -15.75 4.84 0.81
CA ALA A 125 -16.83 5.35 -0.03
C ALA A 125 -16.56 5.04 -1.53
N GLY A 126 -15.30 5.22 -1.98
CA GLY A 126 -14.85 4.85 -3.31
C GLY A 126 -14.97 3.36 -3.59
N LEU A 127 -14.60 2.50 -2.64
CA LEU A 127 -14.74 1.05 -2.74
C LEU A 127 -16.19 0.65 -3.02
N ILE A 128 -17.14 1.22 -2.30
CA ILE A 128 -18.57 0.93 -2.48
C ILE A 128 -19.08 1.54 -3.79
N GLY A 129 -18.76 2.82 -4.04
CA GLY A 129 -19.23 3.57 -5.20
C GLY A 129 -18.73 3.00 -6.52
N PHE A 130 -17.43 2.76 -6.68
CA PHE A 130 -16.86 2.23 -7.91
C PHE A 130 -17.23 0.77 -8.14
N ARG A 131 -17.40 -0.04 -7.08
CA ARG A 131 -17.91 -1.40 -7.19
C ARG A 131 -19.37 -1.41 -7.66
N GLY A 132 -20.20 -0.52 -7.12
CA GLY A 132 -21.58 -0.31 -7.58
C GLY A 132 -21.62 0.14 -9.04
N ALA A 133 -20.80 1.12 -9.43
CA ALA A 133 -20.71 1.59 -10.80
C ALA A 133 -20.28 0.50 -11.78
N ALA A 134 -19.29 -0.33 -11.43
CA ALA A 134 -18.89 -1.48 -12.25
C ALA A 134 -20.05 -2.46 -12.48
N ARG A 135 -20.81 -2.77 -11.42
CA ARG A 135 -21.99 -3.64 -11.51
C ARG A 135 -23.12 -3.02 -12.36
N ILE A 136 -23.33 -1.71 -12.29
CA ILE A 136 -24.31 -1.02 -13.14
C ILE A 136 -23.91 -1.10 -14.62
N LEU A 137 -22.61 -0.89 -14.94
CA LEU A 137 -22.12 -0.90 -16.31
C LEU A 137 -22.20 -2.30 -16.96
N VAL A 138 -21.85 -3.35 -16.22
CA VAL A 138 -21.77 -4.72 -16.75
C VAL A 138 -23.07 -5.51 -16.49
N GLY A 139 -23.78 -5.21 -15.39
CA GLY A 139 -24.95 -5.99 -14.94
C GLY A 139 -24.51 -7.39 -14.47
N ASP A 140 -25.43 -8.35 -14.63
CA ASP A 140 -25.20 -9.76 -14.30
C ASP A 140 -24.55 -10.55 -15.45
N ARG A 141 -24.06 -9.85 -16.49
CA ARG A 141 -23.45 -10.42 -17.68
C ARG A 141 -21.96 -10.62 -17.51
N SER A 142 -21.40 -11.34 -18.46
CA SER A 142 -19.95 -11.37 -18.72
C SER A 142 -19.73 -10.79 -20.10
N ILE A 143 -19.04 -9.66 -20.20
CA ILE A 143 -18.69 -9.01 -21.45
C ILE A 143 -17.29 -9.51 -21.84
N GLY A 144 -17.18 -10.10 -23.03
CA GLY A 144 -15.96 -10.67 -23.60
C GLY A 144 -15.84 -10.33 -25.09
N ASP A 145 -15.33 -11.29 -25.87
CA ASP A 145 -15.08 -11.15 -27.31
C ASP A 145 -14.22 -9.93 -27.66
N PHE A 146 -13.20 -9.71 -26.82
CA PHE A 146 -12.24 -8.64 -27.04
C PHE A 146 -11.39 -8.90 -28.29
N PRO A 147 -10.80 -7.86 -28.92
CA PRO A 147 -9.92 -8.05 -30.04
C PRO A 147 -8.74 -8.98 -29.71
N GLU A 148 -8.40 -9.89 -30.63
CA GLU A 148 -7.38 -10.93 -30.44
C GLU A 148 -6.02 -10.38 -29.95
N TRP A 149 -5.62 -9.18 -30.44
CA TRP A 149 -4.39 -8.54 -29.99
C TRP A 149 -4.39 -8.21 -28.49
N PHE A 150 -5.56 -7.89 -27.93
CA PHE A 150 -5.70 -7.55 -26.51
C PHE A 150 -5.65 -8.80 -25.63
N ASP A 151 -6.36 -9.86 -26.02
CA ASP A 151 -6.32 -11.15 -25.33
C ASP A 151 -4.91 -11.74 -25.34
N ARG A 152 -4.20 -11.63 -26.47
CA ARG A 152 -2.79 -12.02 -26.57
C ARG A 152 -1.88 -11.25 -25.60
N LEU A 153 -2.11 -9.96 -25.36
CA LEU A 153 -1.32 -9.18 -24.40
C LEU A 153 -1.44 -9.72 -22.96
N GLY A 154 -2.61 -10.24 -22.60
CA GLY A 154 -2.85 -10.79 -21.26
C GLY A 154 -2.49 -12.27 -21.12
N GLN A 155 -2.67 -13.06 -22.19
CA GLN A 155 -2.60 -14.51 -22.16
C GLN A 155 -1.28 -15.06 -22.71
N ASP A 156 -0.73 -14.42 -23.75
CA ASP A 156 0.50 -14.89 -24.38
C ASP A 156 1.76 -14.35 -23.67
N PRO A 157 2.83 -15.14 -23.64
CA PRO A 157 4.11 -14.68 -23.15
C PRO A 157 4.73 -13.68 -24.16
N LEU A 158 5.11 -12.50 -23.65
CA LEU A 158 5.74 -11.46 -24.48
C LEU A 158 7.25 -11.65 -24.59
N VAL A 159 7.91 -12.05 -23.49
CA VAL A 159 9.36 -12.30 -23.44
C VAL A 159 9.60 -13.67 -22.76
N GLY A 160 10.11 -14.62 -23.52
CA GLY A 160 10.37 -15.97 -23.03
C GLY A 160 9.10 -16.68 -22.57
N ARG A 161 8.80 -16.69 -21.28
CA ARG A 161 7.60 -17.30 -20.68
C ARG A 161 6.80 -16.30 -19.84
N PHE A 162 7.19 -15.02 -19.85
CA PHE A 162 6.58 -13.99 -19.02
C PHE A 162 5.61 -13.12 -19.83
N SER A 163 4.45 -12.85 -19.22
CA SER A 163 3.42 -11.97 -19.78
C SER A 163 3.82 -10.49 -19.71
N LEU A 164 3.12 -9.63 -20.46
CA LEU A 164 3.28 -8.18 -20.38
C LEU A 164 3.11 -7.66 -18.93
N ALA A 165 2.15 -8.21 -18.19
CA ALA A 165 1.90 -7.82 -16.79
C ALA A 165 3.13 -8.04 -15.89
N PHE A 166 3.89 -9.12 -16.12
CA PHE A 166 5.14 -9.38 -15.39
C PHE A 166 6.20 -8.32 -15.68
N ILE A 167 6.34 -7.91 -16.95
CA ILE A 167 7.29 -6.87 -17.34
C ILE A 167 6.91 -5.54 -16.68
N ILE A 168 5.61 -5.19 -16.71
CA ILE A 168 5.08 -3.98 -16.06
C ILE A 168 5.35 -4.02 -14.55
N PHE A 169 5.18 -5.16 -13.90
CA PHE A 169 5.51 -5.34 -12.48
C PHE A 169 7.00 -5.08 -12.20
N VAL A 170 7.90 -5.69 -12.98
CA VAL A 170 9.35 -5.51 -12.79
C VAL A 170 9.76 -4.05 -13.03
N VAL A 171 9.26 -3.44 -14.10
CA VAL A 171 9.50 -2.02 -14.37
C VAL A 171 8.93 -1.15 -13.24
N GLY A 172 7.72 -1.45 -12.80
CA GLY A 172 7.04 -0.73 -11.71
C GLY A 172 7.80 -0.78 -10.39
N ILE A 173 8.28 -1.97 -9.97
CA ILE A 173 9.02 -2.11 -8.71
C ILE A 173 10.39 -1.42 -8.77
N VAL A 174 11.07 -1.47 -9.92
CA VAL A 174 12.34 -0.75 -10.12
C VAL A 174 12.10 0.76 -10.10
N ALA A 175 11.11 1.24 -10.86
CA ALA A 175 10.76 2.66 -10.90
C ALA A 175 10.37 3.20 -9.51
N ALA A 176 9.51 2.48 -8.78
CA ALA A 176 9.13 2.83 -7.42
C ALA A 176 10.35 2.82 -6.46
N GLY A 177 11.27 1.86 -6.63
CA GLY A 177 12.53 1.80 -5.88
C GLY A 177 13.42 3.03 -6.12
N VAL A 178 13.58 3.42 -7.38
CA VAL A 178 14.32 4.63 -7.76
C VAL A 178 13.63 5.88 -7.20
N VAL A 179 12.30 5.98 -7.35
CA VAL A 179 11.53 7.11 -6.81
C VAL A 179 11.71 7.23 -5.30
N LEU A 180 11.51 6.15 -4.55
CA LEU A 180 11.60 6.18 -3.09
C LEU A 180 13.02 6.46 -2.58
N GLN A 181 14.07 5.91 -3.24
CA GLN A 181 15.43 5.97 -2.70
C GLN A 181 16.26 7.11 -3.27
N ARG A 182 15.97 7.57 -4.48
CA ARG A 182 16.85 8.51 -5.21
C ARG A 182 16.22 9.88 -5.45
N THR A 183 14.90 10.08 -5.26
CA THR A 183 14.24 11.35 -5.57
C THR A 183 13.88 12.16 -4.32
N VAL A 184 13.66 13.47 -4.52
CA VAL A 184 13.12 14.37 -3.49
C VAL A 184 11.68 13.96 -3.14
N PHE A 185 10.90 13.52 -4.13
CA PHE A 185 9.54 13.04 -3.93
C PHE A 185 9.49 11.86 -2.95
N GLY A 186 10.35 10.85 -3.14
CA GLY A 186 10.41 9.69 -2.25
C GLY A 186 10.77 10.07 -0.81
N ARG A 187 11.73 10.99 -0.63
CA ARG A 187 12.05 11.52 0.70
C ARG A 187 10.85 12.23 1.34
N SER A 188 10.12 13.04 0.55
CA SER A 188 8.91 13.72 1.03
C SER A 188 7.82 12.73 1.47
N VAL A 189 7.66 11.60 0.77
CA VAL A 189 6.72 10.54 1.15
C VAL A 189 7.01 10.01 2.56
N TYR A 190 8.26 9.71 2.90
CA TYR A 190 8.65 9.26 4.24
C TYR A 190 8.48 10.34 5.31
N VAL A 191 8.84 11.59 5.01
CA VAL A 191 8.72 12.71 5.97
C VAL A 191 7.26 12.99 6.28
N ILE A 192 6.39 13.02 5.28
CA ILE A 192 4.94 13.24 5.45
C ILE A 192 4.34 12.12 6.28
N GLY A 193 4.67 10.86 5.97
CA GLY A 193 4.16 9.71 6.71
C GLY A 193 4.61 9.66 8.17
N ASN A 194 5.80 10.22 8.50
CA ASN A 194 6.21 10.35 9.89
C ASN A 194 5.43 11.46 10.63
N ASN A 195 5.30 12.63 10.02
CA ASN A 195 4.52 13.74 10.58
C ASN A 195 4.22 14.79 9.50
N ALA A 196 2.98 14.84 9.04
CA ALA A 196 2.54 15.76 8.01
C ALA A 196 2.68 17.25 8.42
N ASN A 197 2.52 17.60 9.70
CA ASN A 197 2.68 18.97 10.18
C ASN A 197 4.15 19.39 10.12
N VAL A 198 5.06 18.55 10.59
CA VAL A 198 6.51 18.81 10.48
C VAL A 198 6.91 18.97 9.01
N ALA A 199 6.39 18.13 8.12
CA ALA A 199 6.62 18.25 6.67
C ALA A 199 6.19 19.61 6.13
N ARG A 200 4.99 20.10 6.51
CA ARG A 200 4.47 21.43 6.09
C ARG A 200 5.36 22.57 6.59
N TYR A 201 5.76 22.55 7.86
CA TYR A 201 6.66 23.55 8.42
C TYR A 201 8.06 23.52 7.78
N SER A 202 8.47 22.39 7.22
CA SER A 202 9.72 22.23 6.46
C SER A 202 9.59 22.63 4.98
N GLY A 203 8.46 23.22 4.56
CA GLY A 203 8.23 23.67 3.19
C GLY A 203 7.83 22.58 2.21
N ILE A 204 7.54 21.34 2.66
CA ILE A 204 7.06 20.27 1.80
C ILE A 204 5.59 20.47 1.48
N SER A 205 5.24 20.45 0.20
CA SER A 205 3.86 20.56 -0.28
C SER A 205 3.10 19.22 -0.09
N VAL A 206 2.63 18.98 1.15
CA VAL A 206 1.96 17.74 1.56
C VAL A 206 0.79 17.39 0.63
N ASP A 207 -0.05 18.39 0.33
CA ASP A 207 -1.27 18.18 -0.45
C ASP A 207 -0.97 17.76 -1.90
N ARG A 208 0.11 18.30 -2.51
CA ARG A 208 0.54 17.87 -3.85
C ARG A 208 1.06 16.44 -3.84
N VAL A 209 1.83 16.04 -2.82
CA VAL A 209 2.36 14.68 -2.72
C VAL A 209 1.22 13.68 -2.57
N LYS A 210 0.25 13.95 -1.69
CA LYS A 210 -0.94 13.10 -1.51
C LYS A 210 -1.77 12.99 -2.78
N LEU A 211 -2.02 14.12 -3.46
CA LEU A 211 -2.76 14.17 -4.71
C LEU A 211 -2.10 13.31 -5.78
N VAL A 212 -0.79 13.48 -5.99
CA VAL A 212 -0.03 12.69 -6.97
C VAL A 212 -0.06 11.20 -6.63
N LEU A 213 0.14 10.83 -5.36
CA LEU A 213 0.14 9.42 -4.93
C LEU A 213 -1.22 8.76 -5.19
N LEU A 214 -2.32 9.39 -4.78
CA LEU A 214 -3.66 8.81 -4.95
C LEU A 214 -4.08 8.78 -6.42
N THR A 215 -3.73 9.81 -7.22
CA THR A 215 -3.96 9.79 -8.68
C THR A 215 -3.16 8.67 -9.35
N THR A 216 -1.89 8.49 -8.98
CA THR A 216 -1.06 7.40 -9.51
C THR A 216 -1.59 6.04 -9.05
N SER A 217 -2.09 5.91 -7.79
CA SER A 217 -2.74 4.70 -7.29
C SER A 217 -3.92 4.31 -8.15
N GLY A 218 -4.81 5.26 -8.44
CA GLY A 218 -5.97 5.03 -9.31
C GLY A 218 -5.60 4.67 -10.75
N PHE A 219 -4.58 5.33 -11.32
CA PHE A 219 -4.07 4.98 -12.66
C PHE A 219 -3.51 3.55 -12.71
N VAL A 220 -2.66 3.19 -11.74
CA VAL A 220 -2.06 1.84 -11.66
C VAL A 220 -3.14 0.79 -11.38
N ALA A 221 -4.14 1.10 -10.56
CA ALA A 221 -5.30 0.23 -10.35
C ALA A 221 -6.08 0.03 -11.66
N GLY A 222 -6.36 1.10 -12.41
CA GLY A 222 -6.99 1.02 -13.73
C GLY A 222 -6.20 0.17 -14.72
N LEU A 223 -4.88 0.37 -14.78
CA LEU A 223 -3.98 -0.44 -15.60
C LEU A 223 -4.02 -1.93 -15.21
N ALA A 224 -3.96 -2.23 -13.91
CA ALA A 224 -4.06 -3.59 -13.40
C ALA A 224 -5.43 -4.22 -13.72
N GLY A 225 -6.51 -3.44 -13.69
CA GLY A 225 -7.85 -3.89 -14.08
C GLY A 225 -7.95 -4.25 -15.56
N VAL A 226 -7.38 -3.42 -16.44
CA VAL A 226 -7.29 -3.68 -17.90
C VAL A 226 -6.46 -4.93 -18.18
N LEU A 227 -5.30 -5.09 -17.55
CA LEU A 227 -4.46 -6.29 -17.70
C LEU A 227 -5.17 -7.55 -17.19
N PHE A 228 -5.93 -7.42 -16.10
CA PHE A 228 -6.71 -8.53 -15.56
C PHE A 228 -7.84 -8.95 -16.50
N ALA A 229 -8.51 -7.98 -17.14
CA ALA A 229 -9.51 -8.24 -18.17
C ALA A 229 -8.90 -8.94 -19.40
N ALA A 230 -7.72 -8.48 -19.87
CA ALA A 230 -7.01 -9.11 -20.97
C ALA A 230 -6.64 -10.58 -20.66
N ARG A 231 -6.20 -10.86 -19.44
CA ARG A 231 -5.85 -12.21 -19.01
C ARG A 231 -7.06 -13.14 -18.93
N LEU A 232 -8.22 -12.63 -18.45
CA LEU A 232 -9.44 -13.42 -18.33
C LEU A 232 -10.23 -13.55 -19.64
N GLY A 233 -10.00 -12.67 -20.63
CA GLY A 233 -10.77 -12.56 -21.86
C GLY A 233 -12.22 -12.12 -21.62
N SER A 234 -12.55 -11.68 -20.41
CA SER A 234 -13.91 -11.22 -20.07
C SER A 234 -13.94 -10.37 -18.80
N VAL A 235 -14.98 -9.54 -18.68
CA VAL A 235 -15.23 -8.67 -17.53
C VAL A 235 -16.59 -8.97 -16.94
N ARG A 236 -16.65 -9.11 -15.62
CA ARG A 236 -17.87 -9.23 -14.82
C ARG A 236 -17.95 -8.09 -13.82
N GLY A 237 -19.14 -7.74 -13.35
CA GLY A 237 -19.37 -6.65 -12.41
C GLY A 237 -18.69 -6.82 -11.04
N ASN A 238 -18.24 -8.03 -10.69
CA ASN A 238 -17.50 -8.36 -9.46
C ASN A 238 -16.00 -8.57 -9.70
N LEU A 239 -15.45 -8.13 -10.84
CA LEU A 239 -14.04 -8.26 -11.14
C LEU A 239 -13.18 -7.64 -10.05
N ALA A 240 -12.10 -8.33 -9.65
CA ALA A 240 -11.15 -7.93 -8.61
C ALA A 240 -11.74 -7.79 -7.18
N GLU A 241 -12.97 -8.24 -6.92
CA GLU A 241 -13.56 -8.18 -5.58
C GLU A 241 -12.71 -8.96 -4.56
N GLY A 242 -12.40 -8.32 -3.41
CA GLY A 242 -11.56 -8.89 -2.35
C GLY A 242 -10.04 -8.72 -2.55
N PHE A 243 -9.59 -8.18 -3.69
CA PHE A 243 -8.15 -7.97 -3.93
C PHE A 243 -7.54 -6.90 -3.02
N GLU A 244 -8.35 -5.96 -2.52
CA GLU A 244 -7.91 -4.91 -1.61
C GLU A 244 -7.21 -5.47 -0.38
N LEU A 245 -7.75 -6.54 0.22
CA LEU A 245 -7.17 -7.15 1.43
C LEU A 245 -5.87 -7.89 1.11
N ASP A 246 -5.79 -8.58 -0.01
CA ASP A 246 -4.56 -9.25 -0.46
C ASP A 246 -3.44 -8.23 -0.69
N ILE A 247 -3.74 -7.12 -1.38
CA ILE A 247 -2.79 -6.06 -1.70
C ILE A 247 -2.23 -5.43 -0.42
N ILE A 248 -3.11 -5.08 0.52
CA ILE A 248 -2.70 -4.53 1.81
C ILE A 248 -1.87 -5.54 2.60
N THR A 249 -2.25 -6.83 2.58
CA THR A 249 -1.49 -7.88 3.25
C THR A 249 -0.08 -7.99 2.69
N MET A 250 0.09 -7.94 1.35
CA MET A 250 1.41 -7.93 0.71
C MET A 250 2.27 -6.79 1.21
N VAL A 251 1.71 -5.59 1.37
CA VAL A 251 2.46 -4.41 1.80
C VAL A 251 2.80 -4.46 3.30
N LEU A 252 1.83 -4.77 4.15
CA LEU A 252 2.04 -4.79 5.60
C LEU A 252 2.92 -5.96 6.06
N LEU A 253 2.75 -7.14 5.48
CA LEU A 253 3.63 -8.28 5.71
C LEU A 253 5.07 -7.96 5.31
N GLY A 254 5.27 -7.13 4.27
CA GLY A 254 6.56 -6.60 3.85
C GLY A 254 7.23 -5.64 4.84
N GLY A 255 6.59 -5.39 6.00
CA GLY A 255 7.14 -4.54 7.06
C GLY A 255 6.93 -3.04 6.85
N VAL A 256 5.99 -2.66 6.00
CA VAL A 256 5.55 -1.27 5.88
C VAL A 256 4.66 -0.95 7.07
N SER A 257 4.92 0.18 7.73
CA SER A 257 4.12 0.63 8.88
C SER A 257 2.75 1.13 8.42
N ILE A 258 1.68 0.60 9.00
CA ILE A 258 0.31 1.08 8.77
C ILE A 258 0.12 2.56 9.16
N PHE A 259 0.97 3.06 10.09
CA PHE A 259 0.95 4.45 10.54
C PHE A 259 1.80 5.38 9.65
N GLY A 260 2.40 4.84 8.59
CA GLY A 260 3.27 5.58 7.69
C GLY A 260 4.72 5.72 8.16
N GLY A 261 5.50 6.47 7.42
CA GLY A 261 6.87 6.91 7.73
C GLY A 261 7.96 5.84 7.64
N SER A 262 7.62 4.57 7.50
CA SER A 262 8.60 3.49 7.44
C SER A 262 8.16 2.31 6.59
N GLY A 263 9.13 1.65 5.95
CA GLY A 263 8.93 0.50 5.07
C GLY A 263 9.99 0.43 3.99
N THR A 264 10.12 -0.72 3.35
CA THR A 264 11.05 -0.93 2.22
C THR A 264 10.37 -1.69 1.10
N LEU A 265 10.68 -1.34 -0.15
CA LEU A 265 10.21 -2.10 -1.30
C LEU A 265 10.81 -3.51 -1.38
N VAL A 266 12.00 -3.72 -0.81
CA VAL A 266 12.61 -5.05 -0.73
C VAL A 266 11.77 -5.96 0.16
N GLY A 267 11.34 -5.48 1.33
CA GLY A 267 10.43 -6.22 2.20
C GLY A 267 9.11 -6.55 1.51
N VAL A 268 8.53 -5.58 0.77
CA VAL A 268 7.29 -5.80 0.01
C VAL A 268 7.50 -6.81 -1.12
N ALA A 269 8.62 -6.76 -1.84
CA ALA A 269 8.93 -7.77 -2.87
C ALA A 269 9.01 -9.18 -2.28
N LEU A 270 9.67 -9.33 -1.12
CA LEU A 270 9.74 -10.62 -0.41
C LEU A 270 8.35 -11.08 0.05
N SER A 271 7.52 -10.18 0.56
CA SER A 271 6.16 -10.54 1.00
C SER A 271 5.25 -10.91 -0.16
N ILE A 272 5.36 -10.24 -1.31
CA ILE A 272 4.68 -10.64 -2.54
C ILE A 272 5.06 -12.07 -2.88
N LEU A 273 6.36 -12.39 -2.90
CA LEU A 273 6.83 -13.75 -3.18
C LEU A 273 6.32 -14.76 -2.15
N ILE A 274 6.26 -14.42 -0.86
CA ILE A 274 5.70 -15.29 0.19
C ILE A 274 4.23 -15.60 -0.11
N ILE A 275 3.41 -14.59 -0.40
CA ILE A 275 1.98 -14.78 -0.65
C ILE A 275 1.74 -15.57 -1.94
N LEU A 276 2.51 -15.30 -3.00
CA LEU A 276 2.46 -16.06 -4.24
C LEU A 276 2.79 -17.54 -4.01
N ASN A 277 3.89 -17.82 -3.28
CA ASN A 277 4.30 -19.18 -2.94
C ASN A 277 3.27 -19.89 -2.06
N LEU A 278 2.71 -19.17 -1.07
CA LEU A 278 1.68 -19.73 -0.20
C LEU A 278 0.43 -20.12 -0.99
N ARG A 279 -0.09 -19.22 -1.85
CA ARG A 279 -1.23 -19.53 -2.72
C ARG A 279 -0.97 -20.68 -3.67
N SER A 280 0.22 -20.73 -4.27
CA SER A 280 0.63 -21.84 -5.15
C SER A 280 0.66 -23.16 -4.40
N GLY A 281 1.29 -23.22 -3.22
CA GLY A 281 1.37 -24.43 -2.41
C GLY A 281 -0.01 -24.90 -1.93
N LEU A 282 -0.86 -23.99 -1.44
CA LEU A 282 -2.22 -24.29 -1.03
C LEU A 282 -3.07 -24.78 -2.22
N GLY A 283 -2.89 -24.20 -3.41
CA GLY A 283 -3.55 -24.63 -4.64
C GLY A 283 -3.11 -26.03 -5.07
N LEU A 284 -1.80 -26.33 -5.01
CA LEU A 284 -1.27 -27.67 -5.30
C LEU A 284 -1.73 -28.73 -4.27
N ALA A 285 -2.03 -28.31 -3.04
CA ALA A 285 -2.63 -29.15 -2.01
C ALA A 285 -4.18 -29.26 -2.11
N ASN A 286 -4.79 -28.74 -3.21
CA ASN A 286 -6.24 -28.70 -3.44
C ASN A 286 -7.04 -27.98 -2.35
N ILE A 287 -6.45 -26.99 -1.66
CA ILE A 287 -7.17 -26.19 -0.68
C ILE A 287 -8.02 -25.15 -1.39
N GLN A 288 -9.30 -25.08 -1.05
CA GLN A 288 -10.26 -24.18 -1.67
C GLN A 288 -9.87 -22.71 -1.54
N ALA A 289 -10.18 -21.89 -2.54
CA ALA A 289 -9.85 -20.46 -2.60
C ALA A 289 -10.38 -19.65 -1.40
N THR A 290 -11.57 -20.00 -0.89
CA THR A 290 -12.15 -19.40 0.31
C THR A 290 -11.30 -19.62 1.56
N THR A 291 -10.78 -20.83 1.75
CA THR A 291 -9.86 -21.17 2.85
C THR A 291 -8.53 -20.44 2.70
N GLN A 292 -8.01 -20.36 1.47
CA GLN A 292 -6.79 -19.57 1.18
C GLN A 292 -6.97 -18.10 1.57
N THR A 293 -8.12 -17.51 1.26
CA THR A 293 -8.45 -16.12 1.65
C THR A 293 -8.50 -15.95 3.17
N GLY A 294 -9.07 -16.93 3.89
CA GLY A 294 -9.06 -16.95 5.36
C GLY A 294 -7.64 -16.98 5.95
N ILE A 295 -6.74 -17.80 5.37
CA ILE A 295 -5.33 -17.87 5.78
C ILE A 295 -4.63 -16.52 5.54
N ILE A 296 -4.88 -15.86 4.40
CA ILE A 296 -4.31 -14.54 4.11
C ILE A 296 -4.83 -13.48 5.08
N GLY A 297 -6.13 -13.53 5.43
CA GLY A 297 -6.69 -12.66 6.45
C GLY A 297 -6.04 -12.85 7.83
N ALA A 298 -5.76 -14.10 8.23
CA ALA A 298 -5.01 -14.39 9.45
C ALA A 298 -3.56 -13.85 9.39
N LEU A 299 -2.89 -13.96 8.23
CA LEU A 299 -1.57 -13.36 8.00
C LEU A 299 -1.60 -11.83 8.09
N LEU A 300 -2.67 -11.19 7.60
CA LEU A 300 -2.84 -9.74 7.74
C LEU A 300 -2.89 -9.35 9.23
N ILE A 301 -3.69 -10.04 10.01
CA ILE A 301 -3.76 -9.79 11.46
C ILE A 301 -2.40 -10.01 12.11
N ALA A 302 -1.72 -11.11 11.79
CA ALA A 302 -0.41 -11.43 12.33
C ALA A 302 0.66 -10.39 11.95
N SER A 303 0.63 -9.88 10.72
CA SER A 303 1.58 -8.86 10.21
C SER A 303 1.51 -7.55 11.00
N VAL A 304 0.34 -7.19 11.49
CA VAL A 304 0.13 -5.99 12.32
C VAL A 304 0.37 -6.30 13.80
N LEU A 305 -0.09 -7.44 14.30
CA LEU A 305 -0.06 -7.80 15.71
C LEU A 305 1.36 -8.08 16.20
N VAL A 306 2.13 -8.89 15.46
CA VAL A 306 3.45 -9.37 15.89
C VAL A 306 4.45 -8.22 16.12
N PRO A 307 4.63 -7.26 15.19
CA PRO A 307 5.53 -6.12 15.42
C PRO A 307 5.11 -5.26 16.62
N ASN A 308 3.80 -5.06 16.82
CA ASN A 308 3.28 -4.29 17.93
C ASN A 308 3.53 -4.96 19.29
N LEU A 309 3.34 -6.28 19.37
CA LEU A 309 3.63 -7.05 20.59
C LEU A 309 5.13 -7.02 20.92
N VAL A 310 5.98 -7.32 19.93
CA VAL A 310 7.44 -7.30 20.11
C VAL A 310 7.91 -5.91 20.56
N GLY A 311 7.36 -4.84 19.97
CA GLY A 311 7.66 -3.46 20.37
C GLY A 311 7.26 -3.15 21.81
N ARG A 312 6.11 -3.65 22.29
CA ARG A 312 5.65 -3.46 23.68
C ARG A 312 6.52 -4.20 24.70
N PHE A 313 6.89 -5.45 24.41
CA PHE A 313 7.77 -6.24 25.29
C PHE A 313 9.20 -5.67 25.33
N GLY A 314 9.71 -5.15 24.23
CA GLY A 314 11.02 -4.49 24.16
C GLY A 314 11.08 -3.18 24.96
N ARG A 315 9.98 -2.42 25.02
CA ARG A 315 9.89 -1.18 25.84
C ARG A 315 9.81 -1.48 27.34
N ARG A 316 9.06 -2.50 27.76
CA ARG A 316 8.96 -2.88 29.19
C ARG A 316 10.28 -3.32 29.79
N ARG A 317 11.19 -3.92 29.01
CA ARG A 317 12.54 -4.29 29.48
C ARG A 317 13.50 -3.10 29.61
N ARG A 318 13.16 -1.90 29.10
CA ARG A 318 14.01 -0.70 29.11
C ARG A 318 13.55 0.37 30.10
N SER A 319 12.36 0.31 30.63
CA SER A 319 11.92 1.12 31.74
C SER A 319 12.44 0.49 33.04
N GLY A 320 13.75 0.53 33.25
CA GLY A 320 14.35 0.52 34.58
C GLY A 320 13.88 1.78 35.32
N PRO A 321 13.86 1.77 36.67
CA PRO A 321 13.42 2.92 37.44
C PRO A 321 14.16 4.17 36.98
N THR A 322 13.40 5.19 36.58
CA THR A 322 13.96 6.52 36.31
C THR A 322 14.76 6.93 37.56
N PRO A 323 16.07 7.27 37.46
CA PRO A 323 16.79 7.79 38.57
C PRO A 323 16.00 8.97 39.13
N MET A 324 15.64 8.87 40.41
CA MET A 324 14.99 9.99 41.13
C MET A 324 15.89 11.22 40.97
N PRO A 325 15.39 12.38 40.53
CA PRO A 325 16.21 13.58 40.54
C PRO A 325 16.80 13.75 41.94
N PRO A 326 18.05 14.16 42.06
CA PRO A 326 18.64 14.38 43.36
C PRO A 326 17.74 15.33 44.18
N PRO A 327 17.55 15.10 45.49
CA PRO A 327 16.77 16.00 46.31
C PRO A 327 17.30 17.42 46.15
N ALA A 328 16.39 18.37 45.88
CA ALA A 328 16.75 19.77 45.79
C ALA A 328 17.55 20.10 47.05
N SER A 329 18.80 20.53 46.85
CA SER A 329 19.62 21.03 47.93
C SER A 329 18.81 22.09 48.67
N SER A 330 18.45 21.83 49.89
CA SER A 330 17.89 22.84 50.81
C SER A 330 19.00 23.88 51.02
N ASP A 331 19.04 24.86 50.13
CA ASP A 331 19.87 26.05 50.36
C ASP A 331 19.18 26.85 51.46
N THR A 332 19.51 26.51 52.69
CA THR A 332 19.27 27.32 53.86
C THR A 332 20.19 28.52 53.80
N GLY A 333 19.96 29.36 52.81
CA GLY A 333 20.51 30.71 52.78
C GLY A 333 19.83 31.53 53.88
N ALA A 334 20.50 31.66 55.01
CA ALA A 334 20.14 32.61 56.06
C ALA A 334 19.86 33.99 55.42
N GLY A 335 18.63 34.41 55.44
CA GLY A 335 18.19 35.69 54.94
C GLY A 335 18.85 36.84 55.72
N GLU A 336 19.79 37.49 55.12
CA GLU A 336 20.22 38.81 55.54
C GLU A 336 19.10 39.81 55.21
N VAL A 337 18.35 40.22 56.26
CA VAL A 337 17.35 41.27 56.21
C VAL A 337 18.08 42.60 55.99
N ARG A 338 18.12 43.09 54.74
CA ARG A 338 18.50 44.47 54.47
C ARG A 338 17.36 45.40 54.85
N PRO A 339 17.60 46.44 55.67
CA PRO A 339 16.59 47.43 56.04
C PRO A 339 16.19 48.24 54.80
N ALA A 340 14.90 48.45 54.63
CA ALA A 340 14.30 49.25 53.56
C ALA A 340 14.78 50.71 53.68
N VAL A 341 15.38 51.21 52.57
CA VAL A 341 15.67 52.65 52.38
C VAL A 341 14.34 53.33 51.97
N PRO A 342 13.93 54.44 52.65
CA PRO A 342 12.71 55.15 52.27
C PRO A 342 12.88 55.88 50.93
N ASP A 343 11.92 55.70 50.03
CA ASP A 343 11.82 56.39 48.77
C ASP A 343 11.38 57.87 49.01
N PRO A 344 12.17 58.89 48.63
CA PRO A 344 11.85 60.28 48.87
C PRO A 344 10.80 60.89 47.90
N ASN A 345 10.21 60.15 47.02
CA ASN A 345 9.33 60.69 45.95
C ASN A 345 7.85 60.33 46.06
N ARG A 346 7.36 60.03 47.29
CA ARG A 346 5.93 59.76 47.52
C ARG A 346 5.20 60.94 48.18
N THR A 347 5.34 62.14 47.58
CA THR A 347 4.42 63.25 47.87
C THR A 347 4.33 64.12 46.62
N ALA A 348 3.20 64.07 45.96
CA ALA A 348 2.52 65.07 45.16
C ALA A 348 1.70 64.45 44.05
N HIS A 349 0.43 64.32 44.29
CA HIS A 349 -0.65 64.80 43.42
C HIS A 349 -1.97 64.24 43.93
N ARG A 350 -2.53 65.00 44.90
CA ARG A 350 -3.97 65.17 45.02
C ARG A 350 -4.23 66.64 44.65
N GLY A 351 -4.95 66.81 43.59
CA GLY A 351 -5.53 68.05 43.10
C GLY A 351 -6.45 67.68 41.94
#